data_bb3716aac5e3671f8231f0a3f53571aa
#
_entry.id   bb3716aac5e3671f8231f0a3f53571aa
#
_cell.length_a   1.000
_cell.length_b   1.000
_cell.length_c   1.000
_cell.angle_alpha   90.00
_cell.angle_beta   90.00
_cell.angle_gamma   90.00
#
_symmetry.space_group_name_H-M   'P 1'
#
loop_
_entity.id
_entity.type
_entity.pdbx_description
1 polymer ?
#
loop_
_entity_poly.entity_id
_entity_poly.type
_entity_poly.pdbx_seq_one_letter_code
_entity_poly.pdbx_strand_id
1 'polypeptide(L)'
;WYFSNDLPNYRFLETYKPAVSSKIYNNNGDIAADFAVQKRTFVSIDEIPDFVVNAFLSAEDKNFFNHPGIDAKGITRAIFNNLQNIVSGKRLEGASTITQQVAKNFLLTSDVSLSRKVKEAILAFRIEKYLSKKRILELYLNEIYLGERAYGIASASMVYFDKSLKELSISEAALLATLPKAPSTYNPYRNLNTTLKRKDWVLARMLENNFLSKNGYEKEIKKTIVLKKRKLNFYNESLFFT
;
A
#
# COMPACT_ATOMS: atom_id res chain seq x y z
N TRP A 1 3.55 29.65 8.11
CA TRP A 1 3.09 30.61 7.10
C TRP A 1 3.74 30.37 5.73
N TYR A 2 5.07 30.33 5.62
CA TYR A 2 5.79 30.18 4.33
C TYR A 2 5.37 28.89 3.55
N PHE A 3 5.24 27.76 4.22
CA PHE A 3 4.85 26.47 3.59
C PHE A 3 3.33 26.27 3.43
N SER A 4 2.52 27.16 3.97
CA SER A 4 1.07 27.02 4.01
C SER A 4 0.37 27.65 2.79
N ASN A 5 1.01 28.61 2.13
CA ASN A 5 0.40 29.41 1.05
C ASN A 5 0.43 28.72 -0.33
N ASP A 6 1.33 27.76 -0.52
CA ASP A 6 1.55 27.04 -1.79
C ASP A 6 1.21 25.55 -1.64
N LEU A 7 0.08 25.24 -1.01
CA LEU A 7 -0.38 23.87 -0.86
C LEU A 7 -1.46 23.56 -1.89
N PRO A 8 -1.39 22.38 -2.53
CA PRO A 8 -2.39 21.97 -3.50
C PRO A 8 -3.75 21.78 -2.85
N ASN A 9 -4.80 21.93 -3.68
CA ASN A 9 -6.17 21.69 -3.24
C ASN A 9 -6.38 20.19 -2.95
N TYR A 10 -6.76 19.85 -1.73
CA TYR A 10 -7.00 18.47 -1.28
C TYR A 10 -8.49 18.09 -1.25
N ARG A 11 -9.41 19.04 -1.48
CA ARG A 11 -10.85 18.79 -1.35
C ARG A 11 -11.39 17.80 -2.37
N PHE A 12 -10.78 17.73 -3.56
CA PHE A 12 -11.17 16.77 -4.58
C PHE A 12 -11.04 15.31 -4.13
N LEU A 13 -10.23 15.03 -3.10
CA LEU A 13 -10.06 13.68 -2.56
C LEU A 13 -11.36 13.09 -1.98
N GLU A 14 -12.34 13.94 -1.62
CA GLU A 14 -13.65 13.48 -1.13
C GLU A 14 -14.39 12.66 -2.18
N THR A 15 -14.38 13.13 -3.42
CA THR A 15 -15.13 12.53 -4.53
C THR A 15 -14.22 11.77 -5.51
N TYR A 16 -12.92 11.74 -5.25
CA TYR A 16 -11.96 11.11 -6.15
C TYR A 16 -12.26 9.62 -6.33
N LYS A 17 -12.30 9.21 -7.59
CA LYS A 17 -12.28 7.80 -8.01
C LYS A 17 -11.14 7.63 -9.00
N PRO A 18 -10.27 6.61 -8.82
CA PRO A 18 -9.19 6.36 -9.77
C PRO A 18 -9.76 6.04 -11.15
N ALA A 19 -9.02 6.46 -12.19
CA ALA A 19 -9.33 6.03 -13.54
C ALA A 19 -9.14 4.52 -13.64
N VAL A 20 -10.20 3.82 -14.04
CA VAL A 20 -10.16 2.36 -14.27
C VAL A 20 -9.57 2.07 -15.65
N SER A 21 -8.92 0.91 -15.79
CA SER A 21 -8.38 0.47 -17.07
C SER A 21 -9.48 0.24 -18.10
N SER A 22 -9.26 0.69 -19.35
CA SER A 22 -10.14 0.34 -20.46
C SER A 22 -9.82 -1.07 -20.95
N LYS A 23 -10.82 -1.94 -20.93
CA LYS A 23 -10.73 -3.31 -21.44
C LYS A 23 -11.58 -3.45 -22.70
N ILE A 24 -11.01 -4.07 -23.73
CA ILE A 24 -11.78 -4.50 -24.91
C ILE A 24 -12.06 -5.97 -24.75
N TYR A 25 -13.30 -6.36 -24.96
CA TYR A 25 -13.76 -7.75 -24.93
C TYR A 25 -13.98 -8.24 -26.36
N ASN A 26 -13.65 -9.50 -26.62
CA ASN A 26 -14.02 -10.18 -27.87
C ASN A 26 -15.51 -10.56 -27.86
N ASN A 27 -16.00 -11.08 -28.98
CA ASN A 27 -17.40 -11.51 -29.11
C ASN A 27 -17.81 -12.63 -28.15
N ASN A 28 -16.84 -13.32 -27.55
CA ASN A 28 -17.06 -14.41 -26.59
C ASN A 28 -17.03 -13.90 -25.13
N GLY A 29 -16.82 -12.62 -24.91
CA GLY A 29 -16.72 -12.03 -23.57
C GLY A 29 -15.35 -12.15 -22.92
N ASP A 30 -14.33 -12.67 -23.62
CA ASP A 30 -12.96 -12.71 -23.13
C ASP A 30 -12.27 -11.35 -23.31
N ILE A 31 -11.33 -11.00 -22.43
CA ILE A 31 -10.54 -9.78 -22.58
C ILE A 31 -9.60 -9.93 -23.77
N ALA A 32 -9.93 -9.24 -24.88
CA ALA A 32 -9.13 -9.21 -26.09
C ALA A 32 -7.91 -8.28 -25.95
N ALA A 33 -8.06 -7.15 -25.26
CA ALA A 33 -6.97 -6.22 -24.97
C ALA A 33 -7.23 -5.46 -23.65
N ASP A 34 -6.16 -5.22 -22.90
CA ASP A 34 -6.16 -4.37 -21.70
C ASP A 34 -5.17 -3.22 -21.94
N PHE A 35 -5.67 -2.03 -22.25
CA PHE A 35 -4.88 -0.84 -22.57
C PHE A 35 -4.39 -0.08 -21.33
N ALA A 36 -4.38 -0.73 -20.17
CA ALA A 36 -3.93 -0.10 -18.96
C ALA A 36 -2.38 -0.02 -18.90
N VAL A 37 -1.85 1.18 -19.00
CA VAL A 37 -0.47 1.47 -18.56
C VAL A 37 -0.29 1.13 -17.07
N GLN A 38 -1.38 1.22 -16.29
CA GLN A 38 -1.45 0.89 -14.87
C GLN A 38 -2.67 0.02 -14.60
N LYS A 39 -2.47 -1.11 -13.92
CA LYS A 39 -3.57 -1.95 -13.46
C LYS A 39 -4.21 -1.31 -12.24
N ARG A 40 -5.44 -0.83 -12.37
CA ARG A 40 -6.23 -0.21 -11.30
C ARG A 40 -7.62 -0.83 -11.26
N THR A 41 -8.03 -1.23 -10.07
CA THR A 41 -9.38 -1.69 -9.77
C THR A 41 -9.80 -1.03 -8.47
N PHE A 42 -10.81 -0.16 -8.52
CA PHE A 42 -11.34 0.49 -7.33
C PHE A 42 -12.22 -0.47 -6.52
N VAL A 43 -12.02 -0.48 -5.22
CA VAL A 43 -12.83 -1.25 -4.26
C VAL A 43 -13.23 -0.32 -3.12
N SER A 44 -14.53 -0.29 -2.78
CA SER A 44 -15.02 0.46 -1.62
C SER A 44 -14.41 -0.10 -0.33
N ILE A 45 -14.16 0.78 0.64
CA ILE A 45 -13.61 0.37 1.95
C ILE A 45 -14.46 -0.70 2.64
N ASP A 46 -15.77 -0.64 2.47
CA ASP A 46 -16.70 -1.60 3.07
C ASP A 46 -16.69 -2.99 2.38
N GLU A 47 -16.07 -3.09 1.20
CA GLU A 47 -15.88 -4.37 0.47
C GLU A 47 -14.51 -4.99 0.75
N ILE A 48 -13.59 -4.27 1.39
CA ILE A 48 -12.24 -4.75 1.73
C ILE A 48 -12.31 -5.56 3.03
N PRO A 49 -11.90 -6.83 3.04
CA PRO A 49 -11.92 -7.64 4.24
C PRO A 49 -11.05 -7.05 5.37
N ASP A 50 -11.54 -7.10 6.60
CA ASP A 50 -10.86 -6.53 7.78
C ASP A 50 -9.43 -7.05 7.95
N PHE A 51 -9.18 -8.32 7.66
CA PHE A 51 -7.82 -8.88 7.79
C PHE A 51 -6.84 -8.25 6.80
N VAL A 52 -7.30 -7.81 5.62
CA VAL A 52 -6.47 -7.08 4.65
C VAL A 52 -6.16 -5.69 5.20
N VAL A 53 -7.19 -4.96 5.66
CA VAL A 53 -7.04 -3.65 6.29
C VAL A 53 -6.04 -3.73 7.46
N ASN A 54 -6.24 -4.71 8.34
CA ASN A 54 -5.42 -4.90 9.54
C ASN A 54 -3.95 -5.24 9.22
N ALA A 55 -3.69 -5.95 8.12
CA ALA A 55 -2.33 -6.22 7.67
C ALA A 55 -1.61 -4.92 7.28
N PHE A 56 -2.25 -4.04 6.50
CA PHE A 56 -1.68 -2.75 6.11
C PHE A 56 -1.53 -1.79 7.29
N LEU A 57 -2.52 -1.71 8.17
CA LEU A 57 -2.40 -0.93 9.42
C LEU A 57 -1.24 -1.41 10.28
N SER A 58 -1.08 -2.72 10.44
CA SER A 58 0.01 -3.29 11.23
C SER A 58 1.39 -3.03 10.63
N ALA A 59 1.48 -2.99 9.31
CA ALA A 59 2.73 -2.76 8.60
C ALA A 59 3.16 -1.29 8.58
N GLU A 60 2.20 -0.37 8.41
CA GLU A 60 2.46 1.02 8.07
C GLU A 60 2.07 2.00 9.18
N ASP A 61 0.92 1.80 9.85
CA ASP A 61 0.36 2.80 10.77
C ASP A 61 -0.60 2.18 11.78
N LYS A 62 -0.07 1.50 12.78
CA LYS A 62 -0.90 0.80 13.79
C LYS A 62 -1.83 1.72 14.59
N ASN A 63 -1.48 2.99 14.71
CA ASN A 63 -2.23 3.98 15.47
C ASN A 63 -3.13 4.85 14.57
N PHE A 64 -3.34 4.47 13.31
CA PHE A 64 -4.02 5.27 12.29
C PHE A 64 -5.33 5.92 12.80
N PHE A 65 -6.16 5.19 13.51
CA PHE A 65 -7.43 5.70 14.02
C PHE A 65 -7.30 6.66 15.21
N ASN A 66 -6.12 6.76 15.84
CA ASN A 66 -5.91 7.46 17.10
C ASN A 66 -5.14 8.78 16.97
N HIS A 67 -4.62 9.12 15.77
CA HIS A 67 -3.86 10.36 15.57
C HIS A 67 -4.50 11.25 14.50
N PRO A 68 -4.28 12.58 14.53
CA PRO A 68 -4.85 13.53 13.58
C PRO A 68 -3.98 13.76 12.34
N GLY A 69 -3.53 12.68 11.68
CA GLY A 69 -2.70 12.73 10.47
C GLY A 69 -1.20 12.54 10.70
N ILE A 70 -0.72 12.80 11.90
CA ILE A 70 0.67 12.61 12.31
C ILE A 70 0.70 11.83 13.62
N ASP A 71 1.43 10.72 13.66
CA ASP A 71 1.65 9.94 14.89
C ASP A 71 2.90 10.46 15.65
N ALA A 72 2.69 11.46 16.51
CA ALA A 72 3.78 12.00 17.32
C ALA A 72 4.45 10.95 18.22
N LYS A 73 3.68 10.02 18.77
CA LYS A 73 4.22 8.90 19.59
C LYS A 73 5.05 7.95 18.73
N GLY A 74 4.58 7.65 17.51
CA GLY A 74 5.31 6.84 16.54
C GLY A 74 6.61 7.49 16.10
N ILE A 75 6.61 8.80 15.85
CA ILE A 75 7.82 9.57 15.51
C ILE A 75 8.84 9.50 16.65
N THR A 76 8.43 9.79 17.89
CA THR A 76 9.34 9.75 19.05
C THR A 76 9.95 8.36 19.22
N ARG A 77 9.14 7.29 19.11
CA ARG A 77 9.61 5.91 19.15
C ARG A 77 10.61 5.62 18.02
N ALA A 78 10.29 6.03 16.79
CA ALA A 78 11.16 5.81 15.64
C ALA A 78 12.49 6.55 15.77
N ILE A 79 12.53 7.74 16.33
CA ILE A 79 13.78 8.46 16.62
C ILE A 79 14.63 7.66 17.59
N PHE A 80 14.05 7.17 18.69
CA PHE A 80 14.76 6.37 19.68
C PHE A 80 15.32 5.07 19.08
N ASN A 81 14.49 4.32 18.35
CA ASN A 81 14.89 3.08 17.70
C ASN A 81 15.95 3.34 16.61
N ASN A 82 15.85 4.44 15.88
CA ASN A 82 16.80 4.78 14.83
C ASN A 82 18.17 5.16 15.37
N LEU A 83 18.26 5.78 16.53
CA LEU A 83 19.55 6.00 17.22
C LEU A 83 20.23 4.66 17.53
N GLN A 84 19.49 3.67 18.04
CA GLN A 84 20.02 2.33 18.28
C GLN A 84 20.34 1.58 16.98
N ASN A 85 19.51 1.74 15.95
CA ASN A 85 19.70 1.09 14.66
C ASN A 85 20.93 1.61 13.92
N ILE A 86 21.25 2.91 14.02
CA ILE A 86 22.48 3.49 13.47
C ILE A 86 23.71 2.84 14.07
N VAL A 87 23.74 2.72 15.41
CA VAL A 87 24.86 2.07 16.12
C VAL A 87 24.99 0.59 15.76
N SER A 88 23.86 -0.09 15.51
CA SER A 88 23.80 -1.53 15.21
C SER A 88 23.88 -1.85 13.72
N GLY A 89 24.04 -0.88 12.83
CA GLY A 89 24.04 -1.06 11.37
C GLY A 89 22.71 -1.57 10.80
N LYS A 90 21.60 -1.41 11.55
CA LYS A 90 20.26 -1.83 11.13
C LYS A 90 19.56 -0.76 10.30
N ARG A 91 18.59 -1.18 9.47
CA ARG A 91 17.76 -0.24 8.69
C ARG A 91 16.92 0.65 9.59
N LEU A 92 16.82 1.93 9.19
CA LEU A 92 15.99 2.91 9.88
C LEU A 92 14.49 2.56 9.78
N GLU A 93 13.76 2.81 10.87
CA GLU A 93 12.31 2.72 10.90
C GLU A 93 11.70 3.97 10.27
N GLY A 94 10.70 3.78 9.40
CA GLY A 94 9.87 4.87 8.90
C GLY A 94 8.81 5.26 9.95
N ALA A 95 8.52 6.55 10.02
CA ALA A 95 7.50 7.10 10.91
C ALA A 95 6.41 7.87 10.14
N SER A 96 6.29 7.66 8.82
CA SER A 96 5.25 8.31 8.02
C SER A 96 3.93 7.58 8.20
N THR A 97 2.86 8.34 8.43
CA THR A 97 1.50 7.81 8.57
C THR A 97 0.87 7.51 7.20
N ILE A 98 -0.22 6.73 7.20
CA ILE A 98 -1.05 6.49 6.00
C ILE A 98 -1.53 7.82 5.41
N THR A 99 -1.98 8.77 6.23
CA THR A 99 -2.45 10.07 5.76
C THR A 99 -1.34 10.88 5.10
N GLN A 100 -0.10 10.83 5.63
CA GLN A 100 1.05 11.45 4.98
C GLN A 100 1.37 10.78 3.63
N GLN A 101 1.20 9.47 3.51
CA GLN A 101 1.39 8.77 2.24
C GLN A 101 0.30 9.15 1.22
N VAL A 102 -0.95 9.33 1.63
CA VAL A 102 -2.03 9.89 0.78
C VAL A 102 -1.65 11.30 0.32
N ALA A 103 -1.26 12.19 1.23
CA ALA A 103 -0.83 13.54 0.87
C ALA A 103 0.31 13.53 -0.16
N LYS A 104 1.31 12.68 0.05
CA LYS A 104 2.44 12.51 -0.87
C LYS A 104 2.00 12.03 -2.25
N ASN A 105 1.18 10.98 -2.31
CA ASN A 105 0.85 10.29 -3.57
C ASN A 105 -0.10 11.10 -4.45
N PHE A 106 -1.00 11.88 -3.86
CA PHE A 106 -2.01 12.65 -4.60
C PHE A 106 -1.66 14.09 -4.85
N LEU A 107 -0.87 14.70 -3.97
CA LEU A 107 -0.78 16.15 -3.88
C LEU A 107 0.64 16.70 -4.06
N LEU A 108 1.67 15.87 -3.99
CA LEU A 108 3.04 16.34 -4.00
C LEU A 108 3.87 15.69 -5.12
N THR A 109 4.91 16.40 -5.55
CA THR A 109 5.88 15.90 -6.51
C THR A 109 6.82 14.87 -5.88
N SER A 110 7.52 14.10 -6.72
CA SER A 110 8.44 13.04 -6.28
C SER A 110 9.74 13.55 -5.65
N ASP A 111 9.99 14.87 -5.63
CA ASP A 111 11.22 15.44 -5.12
C ASP A 111 11.45 15.12 -3.64
N VAL A 112 12.65 14.66 -3.31
CA VAL A 112 13.02 14.33 -1.93
C VAL A 112 13.61 15.58 -1.27
N SER A 113 12.80 16.29 -0.46
CA SER A 113 13.24 17.49 0.25
C SER A 113 12.59 17.60 1.65
N LEU A 114 13.25 18.32 2.55
CA LEU A 114 12.68 18.65 3.86
C LEU A 114 11.43 19.51 3.71
N SER A 115 11.42 20.42 2.73
CA SER A 115 10.25 21.25 2.40
C SER A 115 9.03 20.37 2.05
N ARG A 116 9.22 19.36 1.20
CA ARG A 116 8.15 18.41 0.89
C ARG A 116 7.66 17.68 2.15
N LYS A 117 8.57 17.27 3.04
CA LYS A 117 8.18 16.56 4.27
C LYS A 117 7.35 17.43 5.21
N VAL A 118 7.64 18.73 5.28
CA VAL A 118 6.81 19.70 6.02
C VAL A 118 5.44 19.85 5.34
N LYS A 119 5.40 20.00 4.01
CA LYS A 119 4.14 20.07 3.25
C LYS A 119 3.28 18.80 3.44
N GLU A 120 3.89 17.59 3.41
CA GLU A 120 3.19 16.33 3.74
C GLU A 120 2.52 16.38 5.10
N ALA A 121 3.22 16.85 6.12
CA ALA A 121 2.70 16.94 7.48
C ALA A 121 1.52 17.91 7.60
N ILE A 122 1.63 19.09 7.00
CA ILE A 122 0.56 20.11 7.00
C ILE A 122 -0.67 19.57 6.24
N LEU A 123 -0.46 18.97 5.06
CA LEU A 123 -1.53 18.40 4.26
C LEU A 123 -2.20 17.23 4.98
N ALA A 124 -1.44 16.33 5.61
CA ALA A 124 -2.00 15.24 6.39
C ALA A 124 -2.95 15.74 7.48
N PHE A 125 -2.56 16.79 8.21
CA PHE A 125 -3.42 17.40 9.22
C PHE A 125 -4.68 18.03 8.62
N ARG A 126 -4.58 18.70 7.46
CA ARG A 126 -5.74 19.30 6.77
C ARG A 126 -6.68 18.23 6.22
N ILE A 127 -6.14 17.17 5.63
CA ILE A 127 -6.91 16.03 5.10
C ILE A 127 -7.72 15.38 6.22
N GLU A 128 -7.12 15.13 7.38
CA GLU A 128 -7.80 14.53 8.54
C GLU A 128 -8.92 15.38 9.13
N LYS A 129 -8.83 16.70 8.97
CA LYS A 129 -9.93 17.60 9.36
C LYS A 129 -11.11 17.58 8.38
N TYR A 130 -10.86 17.18 7.15
CA TYR A 130 -11.84 17.26 6.06
C TYR A 130 -12.43 15.91 5.70
N LEU A 131 -11.62 14.83 5.71
CA LEU A 131 -12.03 13.48 5.34
C LEU A 131 -12.12 12.57 6.56
N SER A 132 -13.06 11.63 6.50
CA SER A 132 -13.13 10.55 7.50
C SER A 132 -11.92 9.60 7.38
N LYS A 133 -11.56 8.95 8.47
CA LYS A 133 -10.54 7.89 8.51
C LYS A 133 -10.80 6.79 7.48
N LYS A 134 -12.06 6.36 7.35
CA LYS A 134 -12.47 5.38 6.35
C LYS A 134 -12.15 5.84 4.94
N ARG A 135 -12.45 7.11 4.61
CA ARG A 135 -12.16 7.65 3.28
C ARG A 135 -10.67 7.76 2.99
N ILE A 136 -9.87 8.20 3.97
CA ILE A 136 -8.42 8.28 3.84
C ILE A 136 -7.83 6.88 3.59
N LEU A 137 -8.29 5.88 4.33
CA LEU A 137 -7.84 4.50 4.18
C LEU A 137 -8.26 3.89 2.83
N GLU A 138 -9.47 4.20 2.35
CA GLU A 138 -9.95 3.82 1.02
C GLU A 138 -9.05 4.38 -0.08
N LEU A 139 -8.74 5.67 -0.02
CA LEU A 139 -7.82 6.32 -0.96
C LEU A 139 -6.44 5.67 -0.93
N TYR A 140 -5.91 5.42 0.25
CA TYR A 140 -4.61 4.76 0.42
C TYR A 140 -4.59 3.38 -0.22
N LEU A 141 -5.53 2.51 0.15
CA LEU A 141 -5.57 1.11 -0.29
C LEU A 141 -5.85 0.96 -1.79
N ASN A 142 -6.49 1.94 -2.42
CA ASN A 142 -6.75 1.94 -3.86
C ASN A 142 -5.62 2.55 -4.70
N GLU A 143 -4.75 3.41 -4.11
CA GLU A 143 -3.73 4.14 -4.88
C GLU A 143 -2.30 3.70 -4.60
N ILE A 144 -2.05 2.99 -3.50
CA ILE A 144 -0.69 2.61 -3.14
C ILE A 144 -0.06 1.72 -4.21
N TYR A 145 1.17 2.06 -4.62
CA TYR A 145 1.94 1.25 -5.57
C TYR A 145 2.52 0.02 -4.88
N LEU A 146 2.23 -1.15 -5.42
CA LEU A 146 2.59 -2.45 -4.86
C LEU A 146 3.53 -3.27 -5.76
N GLY A 147 4.18 -2.61 -6.72
CA GLY A 147 5.06 -3.29 -7.67
C GLY A 147 4.31 -3.89 -8.87
N GLU A 148 5.04 -4.46 -9.85
CA GLU A 148 4.49 -5.13 -11.05
C GLU A 148 3.38 -4.32 -11.78
N ARG A 149 3.50 -2.98 -11.79
CA ARG A 149 2.51 -2.03 -12.31
C ARG A 149 1.14 -2.10 -11.61
N ALA A 150 1.06 -2.74 -10.44
CA ALA A 150 -0.16 -2.82 -9.64
C ALA A 150 -0.29 -1.61 -8.73
N TYR A 151 -1.37 -0.86 -8.91
CA TYR A 151 -1.80 0.21 -8.03
C TYR A 151 -3.07 -0.23 -7.31
N GLY A 152 -3.06 -0.11 -5.98
CA GLY A 152 -4.11 -0.59 -5.10
C GLY A 152 -4.08 -2.10 -4.84
N ILE A 153 -4.70 -2.46 -3.72
CA ILE A 153 -4.67 -3.83 -3.20
C ILE A 153 -5.40 -4.83 -4.07
N ALA A 154 -6.50 -4.43 -4.72
CA ALA A 154 -7.28 -5.33 -5.58
C ALA A 154 -6.46 -5.73 -6.81
N SER A 155 -5.81 -4.76 -7.46
CA SER A 155 -4.92 -5.04 -8.60
C SER A 155 -3.73 -5.89 -8.19
N ALA A 156 -3.13 -5.62 -7.01
CA ALA A 156 -2.02 -6.40 -6.50
C ALA A 156 -2.44 -7.86 -6.19
N SER A 157 -3.62 -8.07 -5.60
CA SER A 157 -4.17 -9.41 -5.36
C SER A 157 -4.27 -10.23 -6.64
N MET A 158 -4.80 -9.64 -7.71
CA MET A 158 -4.90 -10.27 -9.02
C MET A 158 -3.53 -10.52 -9.66
N VAL A 159 -2.59 -9.59 -9.51
CA VAL A 159 -1.25 -9.69 -10.11
C VAL A 159 -0.43 -10.78 -9.44
N TYR A 160 -0.41 -10.84 -8.12
CA TYR A 160 0.46 -11.75 -7.37
C TYR A 160 -0.18 -13.12 -7.13
N PHE A 161 -1.50 -13.20 -6.97
CA PHE A 161 -2.17 -14.40 -6.52
C PHE A 161 -3.28 -14.90 -7.45
N ASP A 162 -3.76 -14.08 -8.40
CA ASP A 162 -4.94 -14.37 -9.23
C ASP A 162 -6.21 -14.58 -8.41
N LYS A 163 -6.37 -13.78 -7.36
CA LYS A 163 -7.44 -13.87 -6.37
C LYS A 163 -8.14 -12.54 -6.17
N SER A 164 -9.43 -12.59 -5.89
CA SER A 164 -10.15 -11.45 -5.30
C SER A 164 -9.66 -11.22 -3.85
N LEU A 165 -9.95 -10.04 -3.28
CA LEU A 165 -9.55 -9.72 -1.90
C LEU A 165 -10.14 -10.68 -0.87
N LYS A 166 -11.34 -11.21 -1.12
CA LYS A 166 -12.06 -12.14 -0.23
C LYS A 166 -11.44 -13.54 -0.22
N GLU A 167 -10.74 -13.91 -1.29
CA GLU A 167 -10.09 -15.23 -1.43
C GLU A 167 -8.66 -15.24 -0.88
N LEU A 168 -8.12 -14.07 -0.52
CA LEU A 168 -6.79 -13.99 0.09
C LEU A 168 -6.77 -14.67 1.45
N SER A 169 -5.68 -15.36 1.75
CA SER A 169 -5.34 -15.72 3.11
C SER A 169 -4.72 -14.54 3.86
N ILE A 170 -4.71 -14.61 5.20
CA ILE A 170 -4.05 -13.59 6.02
C ILE A 170 -2.56 -13.48 5.68
N SER A 171 -1.89 -14.61 5.40
CA SER A 171 -0.49 -14.62 4.96
C SER A 171 -0.28 -13.90 3.62
N GLU A 172 -1.19 -14.06 2.66
CA GLU A 172 -1.12 -13.37 1.37
C GLU A 172 -1.38 -11.87 1.55
N ALA A 173 -2.36 -11.49 2.38
CA ALA A 173 -2.59 -10.09 2.73
C ALA A 173 -1.38 -9.46 3.45
N ALA A 174 -0.76 -10.18 4.38
CA ALA A 174 0.46 -9.75 5.04
C ALA A 174 1.63 -9.58 4.06
N LEU A 175 1.73 -10.45 3.03
CA LEU A 175 2.72 -10.27 1.96
C LEU A 175 2.47 -8.99 1.18
N LEU A 176 1.23 -8.72 0.74
CA LEU A 176 0.90 -7.48 0.04
C LEU A 176 1.25 -6.24 0.89
N ALA A 177 1.01 -6.29 2.19
CA ALA A 177 1.34 -5.22 3.12
C ALA A 177 2.85 -5.00 3.34
N THR A 178 3.73 -5.87 2.81
CA THR A 178 5.18 -5.63 2.81
C THR A 178 5.62 -4.63 1.74
N LEU A 179 4.86 -4.57 0.64
CA LEU A 179 5.27 -3.94 -0.62
C LEU A 179 5.38 -2.41 -0.55
N PRO A 180 4.48 -1.67 0.14
CA PRO A 180 4.52 -0.20 0.18
C PRO A 180 5.87 0.36 0.60
N LYS A 181 6.54 -0.31 1.54
CA LYS A 181 7.83 0.15 2.08
C LYS A 181 8.93 0.23 1.04
N ALA A 182 9.03 -0.75 0.15
CA ALA A 182 10.02 -0.80 -0.93
C ALA A 182 9.60 -1.84 -1.96
N PRO A 183 8.73 -1.51 -2.93
CA PRO A 183 8.15 -2.46 -3.87
C PRO A 183 9.18 -3.25 -4.69
N SER A 184 10.32 -2.64 -5.01
CA SER A 184 11.41 -3.32 -5.72
C SER A 184 12.18 -4.30 -4.85
N THR A 185 12.41 -3.96 -3.57
CA THR A 185 13.15 -4.80 -2.62
C THR A 185 12.34 -6.00 -2.16
N TYR A 186 11.04 -5.77 -1.92
CA TYR A 186 10.11 -6.80 -1.43
C TYR A 186 9.29 -7.43 -2.56
N ASN A 187 9.74 -7.32 -3.82
CA ASN A 187 9.10 -8.01 -4.94
C ASN A 187 9.25 -9.52 -4.79
N PRO A 188 8.15 -10.29 -4.62
CA PRO A 188 8.24 -11.72 -4.36
C PRO A 188 8.73 -12.53 -5.58
N TYR A 189 8.59 -12.01 -6.80
CA TYR A 189 9.13 -12.65 -8.00
C TYR A 189 10.66 -12.53 -8.12
N ARG A 190 11.27 -11.54 -7.44
CA ARG A 190 12.71 -11.29 -7.49
C ARG A 190 13.42 -11.70 -6.21
N ASN A 191 12.80 -11.44 -5.07
CA ASN A 191 13.41 -11.55 -3.75
C ASN A 191 12.51 -12.28 -2.75
N LEU A 192 12.03 -13.48 -3.10
CA LEU A 192 11.03 -14.23 -2.32
C LEU A 192 11.42 -14.35 -0.85
N ASN A 193 12.65 -14.79 -0.55
CA ASN A 193 13.10 -14.99 0.83
C ASN A 193 13.06 -13.70 1.66
N THR A 194 13.45 -12.56 1.08
CA THR A 194 13.40 -11.26 1.76
C THR A 194 11.96 -10.83 1.99
N THR A 195 11.08 -11.08 1.03
CA THR A 195 9.65 -10.78 1.12
C THR A 195 8.99 -11.65 2.18
N LEU A 196 9.29 -12.95 2.24
CA LEU A 196 8.74 -13.86 3.25
C LEU A 196 9.16 -13.45 4.67
N LYS A 197 10.43 -13.11 4.89
CA LYS A 197 10.89 -12.58 6.19
C LYS A 197 10.12 -11.32 6.61
N ARG A 198 9.83 -10.43 5.65
CA ARG A 198 9.05 -9.22 5.92
C ARG A 198 7.57 -9.54 6.15
N LYS A 199 6.99 -10.50 5.43
CA LYS A 199 5.63 -11.03 5.66
C LYS A 199 5.51 -11.57 7.10
N ASP A 200 6.48 -12.35 7.55
CA ASP A 200 6.50 -12.88 8.92
C ASP A 200 6.55 -11.77 9.96
N TRP A 201 7.31 -10.71 9.69
CA TRP A 201 7.31 -9.52 10.53
C TRP A 201 5.93 -8.84 10.55
N VAL A 202 5.22 -8.73 9.41
CA VAL A 202 3.85 -8.16 9.38
C VAL A 202 2.90 -9.02 10.21
N LEU A 203 2.94 -10.36 10.08
CA LEU A 203 2.11 -11.26 10.87
C LEU A 203 2.37 -11.11 12.38
N ALA A 204 3.64 -10.99 12.79
CA ALA A 204 4.01 -10.71 14.18
C ALA A 204 3.44 -9.37 14.66
N ARG A 205 3.46 -8.31 13.83
CA ARG A 205 2.83 -7.03 14.15
C ARG A 205 1.31 -7.14 14.27
N MET A 206 0.65 -7.94 13.42
CA MET A 206 -0.79 -8.20 13.54
C MET A 206 -1.13 -8.89 14.88
N LEU A 207 -0.30 -9.84 15.33
CA LEU A 207 -0.44 -10.47 16.64
C LEU A 207 -0.25 -9.45 17.78
N GLU A 208 0.82 -8.65 17.74
CA GLU A 208 1.10 -7.61 18.75
C GLU A 208 -0.01 -6.55 18.83
N ASN A 209 -0.68 -6.27 17.73
CA ASN A 209 -1.78 -5.31 17.65
C ASN A 209 -3.16 -5.93 17.96
N ASN A 210 -3.22 -7.20 18.37
CA ASN A 210 -4.43 -7.97 18.63
C ASN A 210 -5.37 -8.12 17.42
N PHE A 211 -4.87 -7.98 16.19
CA PHE A 211 -5.60 -8.26 14.96
C PHE A 211 -5.53 -9.73 14.55
N LEU A 212 -4.67 -10.50 15.20
CA LEU A 212 -4.50 -11.93 14.98
C LEU A 212 -4.30 -12.63 16.31
N SER A 213 -5.01 -13.73 16.53
CA SER A 213 -4.80 -14.57 17.73
C SER A 213 -3.47 -15.34 17.62
N LYS A 214 -2.94 -15.79 18.76
CA LYS A 214 -1.71 -16.60 18.79
C LYS A 214 -1.86 -17.87 17.92
N ASN A 215 -2.97 -18.57 18.02
CA ASN A 215 -3.23 -19.76 17.19
C ASN A 215 -3.32 -19.41 15.70
N GLY A 216 -3.98 -18.29 15.36
CA GLY A 216 -4.03 -17.76 14.00
C GLY A 216 -2.63 -17.44 13.46
N TYR A 217 -1.79 -16.78 14.25
CA TYR A 217 -0.40 -16.50 13.89
C TYR A 217 0.41 -17.77 13.63
N GLU A 218 0.35 -18.77 14.53
CA GLU A 218 1.08 -20.02 14.39
C GLU A 218 0.64 -20.82 13.13
N LYS A 219 -0.61 -20.71 12.73
CA LYS A 219 -1.14 -21.28 11.49
C LYS A 219 -0.67 -20.53 10.26
N GLU A 220 -0.82 -19.20 10.26
CA GLU A 220 -0.56 -18.39 9.06
C GLU A 220 0.94 -18.24 8.76
N ILE A 221 1.83 -18.26 9.77
CA ILE A 221 3.27 -18.16 9.55
C ILE A 221 3.83 -19.38 8.82
N LYS A 222 3.22 -20.56 9.00
CA LYS A 222 3.63 -21.83 8.37
C LYS A 222 3.06 -22.01 6.95
N LYS A 223 2.15 -21.13 6.55
CA LYS A 223 1.44 -21.25 5.28
C LYS A 223 2.35 -20.94 4.10
N THR A 224 2.40 -21.85 3.16
CA THR A 224 3.16 -21.67 1.92
C THR A 224 2.48 -20.62 1.04
N ILE A 225 3.25 -19.67 0.55
CA ILE A 225 2.81 -18.66 -0.40
C ILE A 225 2.99 -19.20 -1.82
N VAL A 226 1.90 -19.27 -2.58
CA VAL A 226 1.90 -19.66 -3.99
C VAL A 226 1.62 -18.44 -4.83
N LEU A 227 2.61 -18.01 -5.61
CA LEU A 227 2.47 -16.90 -6.53
C LEU A 227 1.89 -17.34 -7.86
N LYS A 228 1.08 -16.47 -8.48
CA LYS A 228 0.65 -16.65 -9.86
C LYS A 228 1.87 -16.72 -10.79
N LYS A 229 1.90 -17.67 -11.72
CA LYS A 229 2.95 -17.72 -12.74
C LYS A 229 2.89 -16.45 -13.60
N ARG A 230 4.04 -15.77 -13.71
CA ARG A 230 4.16 -14.58 -14.55
C ARG A 230 3.98 -15.00 -16.02
N LYS A 231 2.87 -14.61 -16.65
CA LYS A 231 2.76 -14.68 -18.11
C LYS A 231 3.66 -13.57 -18.67
N LEU A 232 4.77 -13.93 -19.27
CA LEU A 232 5.55 -13.02 -20.11
C LEU A 232 4.73 -12.81 -21.39
N ASN A 233 3.82 -11.85 -21.37
CA ASN A 233 3.19 -11.40 -22.61
C ASN A 233 4.26 -10.58 -23.34
N PHE A 234 5.00 -11.25 -24.21
CA PHE A 234 5.71 -10.59 -25.30
C PHE A 234 4.66 -10.15 -26.34
N TYR A 235 3.88 -9.13 -26.03
CA TYR A 235 3.28 -8.35 -27.11
C TYR A 235 4.42 -7.54 -27.72
N ASN A 236 4.92 -8.02 -28.86
CA ASN A 236 5.73 -7.23 -29.77
C ASN A 236 4.92 -5.99 -30.14
N GLU A 237 5.31 -4.82 -29.67
CA GLU A 237 4.75 -3.52 -30.08
C GLU A 237 4.94 -3.28 -31.60
N SER A 238 5.65 -4.15 -32.29
CA SER A 238 5.93 -4.04 -33.74
C SER A 238 4.77 -4.42 -34.67
N LEU A 239 3.64 -4.91 -34.15
CA LEU A 239 2.51 -5.34 -35.00
C LEU A 239 1.40 -4.28 -35.19
N PHE A 240 1.57 -3.08 -34.63
CA PHE A 240 0.56 -2.01 -34.72
C PHE A 240 0.99 -0.77 -35.54
N PHE A 241 2.18 -0.84 -36.19
CA PHE A 241 2.67 0.23 -37.06
C PHE A 241 3.02 -0.31 -38.46
N THR A 242 2.06 -0.90 -39.15
CA THR A 242 2.08 -1.05 -40.61
C THR A 242 0.78 -0.59 -41.19
#